data_42199c98080b3995126dd49a42091f4d
#
_entry.id   42199c98080b3995126dd49a42091f4d
#
_cell.length_a   1.000
_cell.length_b   1.000
_cell.length_c   1.000
_cell.angle_alpha   90.00
_cell.angle_beta   90.00
_cell.angle_gamma   90.00
#
_symmetry.space_group_name_H-M   'P 1'
#
loop_
_entity.id
_entity.type
_entity.pdbx_description
1 polymer ?
#
loop_
_entity_poly.entity_id
_entity_poly.type
_entity_poly.pdbx_seq_one_letter_code
_entity_poly.pdbx_strand_id
1 'polypeptide(L)'
;PRSKTLFGYVENYHRIQETGNIILFESEKAVQQCDSFGSNIALATCGCHVSDTQAKYIKKLLPKKIILAYDEGLEEEHLVNECKKLIVNNPILKTKVGYIWDEASLVPEGSKMNIADLGRDAYKEGLTKYVKWVKE
;
A
#
# COMPACT_ATOMS: atom_id res chain seq x y z
N PRO A 1 4.56 -15.90 12.42
CA PRO A 1 3.47 -14.96 12.68
C PRO A 1 3.32 -13.95 11.55
N ARG A 2 2.09 -13.54 11.29
CA ARG A 2 1.77 -12.60 10.20
C ARG A 2 2.50 -11.26 10.34
N SER A 3 2.79 -10.83 11.55
CA SER A 3 3.51 -9.58 11.80
C SER A 3 4.97 -9.60 11.33
N LYS A 4 5.48 -10.77 10.97
CA LYS A 4 6.87 -10.93 10.52
C LYS A 4 6.97 -11.26 9.03
N THR A 5 5.85 -11.31 8.32
CA THR A 5 5.80 -11.65 6.90
C THR A 5 5.01 -10.61 6.12
N LEU A 6 5.25 -10.58 4.81
CA LEU A 6 4.49 -9.77 3.87
C LEU A 6 3.99 -10.68 2.76
N PHE A 7 2.67 -10.80 2.62
CA PHE A 7 2.10 -11.60 1.55
C PHE A 7 2.41 -10.93 0.20
N GLY A 8 2.80 -11.73 -0.77
CA GLY A 8 3.12 -11.25 -2.10
C GLY A 8 4.59 -10.84 -2.30
N TYR A 9 5.40 -10.88 -1.22
CA TYR A 9 6.79 -10.42 -1.28
C TYR A 9 7.62 -11.17 -2.33
N VAL A 10 7.56 -12.49 -2.32
CA VAL A 10 8.32 -13.32 -3.26
C VAL A 10 7.77 -13.17 -4.68
N GLU A 11 6.46 -13.27 -4.82
CA GLU A 11 5.78 -13.25 -6.11
C GLU A 11 5.96 -11.92 -6.84
N ASN A 12 5.95 -10.82 -6.11
CA ASN A 12 5.97 -9.47 -6.69
C ASN A 12 7.34 -8.77 -6.60
N TYR A 13 8.33 -9.45 -6.06
CA TYR A 13 9.68 -8.90 -5.83
C TYR A 13 10.26 -8.24 -7.09
N HIS A 14 10.29 -8.97 -8.21
CA HIS A 14 10.91 -8.47 -9.43
C HIS A 14 10.22 -7.22 -9.98
N ARG A 15 8.89 -7.23 -9.97
CA ARG A 15 8.14 -6.10 -10.50
C ARG A 15 8.29 -4.86 -9.61
N ILE A 16 8.34 -5.06 -8.30
CA ILE A 16 8.62 -3.98 -7.35
C ILE A 16 10.00 -3.38 -7.62
N GLN A 17 11.02 -4.24 -7.81
CA GLN A 17 12.37 -3.77 -8.12
C GLN A 17 12.43 -3.00 -9.44
N GLU A 18 11.74 -3.48 -10.47
CA GLU A 18 11.70 -2.80 -11.77
C GLU A 18 11.05 -1.43 -11.71
N THR A 19 9.91 -1.34 -11.00
CA THR A 19 9.11 -0.12 -10.99
C THR A 19 9.49 0.83 -9.87
N GLY A 20 10.02 0.31 -8.76
CA GLY A 20 10.22 1.05 -7.53
C GLY A 20 8.93 1.37 -6.79
N ASN A 21 7.81 0.76 -7.17
CA ASN A 21 6.49 1.04 -6.60
C ASN A 21 5.99 -0.12 -5.76
N ILE A 22 5.38 0.22 -4.61
CA ILE A 22 4.72 -0.74 -3.72
C ILE A 22 3.34 -0.19 -3.36
N ILE A 23 2.33 -1.06 -3.44
CA ILE A 23 0.99 -0.78 -2.91
C ILE A 23 0.78 -1.72 -1.73
N LEU A 24 0.43 -1.18 -0.57
CA LEU A 24 0.18 -1.97 0.64
C LEU A 24 -1.31 -2.08 0.91
N PHE A 25 -1.76 -3.31 1.07
CA PHE A 25 -3.12 -3.66 1.47
C PHE A 25 -3.12 -4.36 2.83
N GLU A 26 -4.30 -4.48 3.44
CA GLU A 26 -4.46 -5.26 4.66
C GLU A 26 -4.55 -6.76 4.36
N SER A 27 -5.19 -7.15 3.25
CA SER A 27 -5.56 -8.54 2.99
C SER A 27 -4.83 -9.17 1.81
N GLU A 28 -4.61 -10.47 1.90
CA GLU A 28 -4.06 -11.28 0.83
C GLU A 28 -4.95 -11.24 -0.43
N LYS A 29 -6.26 -11.21 -0.25
CA LYS A 29 -7.23 -11.15 -1.34
C LYS A 29 -6.98 -9.92 -2.22
N ALA A 30 -6.71 -8.77 -1.61
CA ALA A 30 -6.44 -7.54 -2.37
C ALA A 30 -5.20 -7.66 -3.23
N VAL A 31 -4.14 -8.30 -2.72
CA VAL A 31 -2.93 -8.57 -3.51
C VAL A 31 -3.25 -9.45 -4.71
N GLN A 32 -4.02 -10.51 -4.50
CA GLN A 32 -4.42 -11.42 -5.57
C GLN A 32 -5.26 -10.70 -6.63
N GLN A 33 -6.16 -9.81 -6.20
CA GLN A 33 -6.93 -8.97 -7.13
C GLN A 33 -6.03 -8.09 -7.99
N CYS A 34 -5.06 -7.42 -7.38
CA CYS A 34 -4.11 -6.57 -8.10
C CYS A 34 -3.24 -7.38 -9.06
N ASP A 35 -2.82 -8.57 -8.66
CA ASP A 35 -2.06 -9.46 -9.53
C ASP A 35 -2.91 -9.85 -10.76
N SER A 36 -4.20 -10.07 -10.57
CA SER A 36 -5.12 -10.37 -11.67
C SER A 36 -5.29 -9.19 -12.63
N PHE A 37 -5.05 -7.96 -12.16
CA PHE A 37 -5.04 -6.76 -13.01
C PHE A 37 -3.72 -6.58 -13.77
N GLY A 38 -2.72 -7.40 -13.48
CA GLY A 38 -1.38 -7.27 -14.06
C GLY A 38 -0.49 -6.25 -13.35
N SER A 39 -0.89 -5.77 -12.18
CA SER A 39 -0.16 -4.76 -11.42
C SER A 39 1.13 -5.31 -10.80
N ASN A 40 1.05 -6.42 -10.09
CA ASN A 40 2.18 -7.19 -9.53
C ASN A 40 3.15 -6.39 -8.64
N ILE A 41 2.65 -5.37 -7.97
CA ILE A 41 3.42 -4.52 -7.04
C ILE A 41 2.79 -4.45 -5.66
N ALA A 42 1.78 -5.25 -5.40
CA ALA A 42 1.04 -5.23 -4.15
C ALA A 42 1.63 -6.18 -3.12
N LEU A 43 1.62 -5.75 -1.86
CA LEU A 43 1.97 -6.54 -0.69
C LEU A 43 0.86 -6.38 0.34
N ALA A 44 0.68 -7.39 1.19
CA ALA A 44 -0.30 -7.31 2.28
C ALA A 44 0.38 -7.44 3.63
N THR A 45 -0.01 -6.55 4.55
CA THR A 45 0.45 -6.57 5.94
C THR A 45 -0.32 -7.56 6.80
N CYS A 46 -1.48 -8.00 6.32
CA CYS A 46 -2.41 -8.90 7.02
C CYS A 46 -2.92 -8.29 8.34
N GLY A 47 -3.26 -7.02 8.27
CA GLY A 47 -3.80 -6.21 9.35
C GLY A 47 -3.61 -4.74 9.04
N CYS A 48 -4.20 -3.86 9.83
CA CYS A 48 -4.15 -2.42 9.58
C CYS A 48 -2.90 -1.73 10.16
N HIS A 49 -1.94 -2.51 10.63
CA HIS A 49 -0.68 -2.00 11.17
C HIS A 49 0.51 -2.61 10.46
N VAL A 50 1.45 -1.78 10.08
CA VAL A 50 2.75 -2.22 9.60
C VAL A 50 3.63 -2.48 10.83
N SER A 51 4.11 -3.71 10.98
CA SER A 51 5.02 -4.04 12.08
C SER A 51 6.43 -3.54 11.78
N ASP A 52 7.27 -3.46 12.81
CA ASP A 52 8.68 -3.07 12.65
C ASP A 52 9.41 -4.01 11.69
N THR A 53 9.14 -5.31 11.78
CA THR A 53 9.74 -6.31 10.90
C THR A 53 9.29 -6.10 9.46
N GLN A 54 7.99 -5.89 9.23
CA GLN A 54 7.45 -5.62 7.90
C GLN A 54 8.05 -4.33 7.32
N ALA A 55 8.15 -3.27 8.11
CA ALA A 55 8.76 -2.01 7.68
C ALA A 55 10.21 -2.22 7.24
N LYS A 56 10.97 -3.04 7.95
CA LYS A 56 12.35 -3.38 7.55
C LYS A 56 12.41 -4.05 6.20
N TYR A 57 11.55 -5.03 5.96
CA TYR A 57 11.52 -5.73 4.66
C TYR A 57 11.14 -4.79 3.52
N ILE A 58 10.18 -3.92 3.74
CA ILE A 58 9.75 -2.94 2.74
C ILE A 58 10.90 -1.98 2.42
N LYS A 59 11.56 -1.44 3.42
CA LYS A 59 12.67 -0.50 3.23
C LYS A 59 13.86 -1.13 2.52
N LYS A 60 14.11 -2.42 2.74
CA LYS A 60 15.18 -3.15 2.03
C LYS A 60 14.95 -3.25 0.52
N LEU A 61 13.71 -3.13 0.07
CA LEU A 61 13.39 -3.13 -1.35
C LEU A 61 13.78 -1.82 -2.04
N LEU A 62 14.17 -0.80 -1.28
CA LEU A 62 14.56 0.53 -1.76
C LEU A 62 13.51 1.15 -2.68
N PRO A 63 12.23 1.21 -2.26
CA PRO A 63 11.16 1.69 -3.13
C PRO A 63 11.25 3.20 -3.35
N LYS A 64 10.78 3.63 -4.52
CA LYS A 64 10.62 5.05 -4.84
C LYS A 64 9.29 5.58 -4.33
N LYS A 65 8.26 4.75 -4.37
CA LYS A 65 6.90 5.09 -3.94
C LYS A 65 6.28 3.95 -3.16
N ILE A 66 5.63 4.28 -2.05
CA ILE A 66 4.81 3.35 -1.28
C ILE A 66 3.46 4.00 -1.09
N ILE A 67 2.39 3.31 -1.46
CA ILE A 67 1.03 3.80 -1.29
C ILE A 67 0.24 2.80 -0.44
N LEU A 68 -0.33 3.28 0.67
CA LEU A 68 -1.25 2.49 1.49
C LEU A 68 -2.63 2.53 0.85
N ALA A 69 -3.20 1.34 0.62
CA ALA A 69 -4.55 1.17 0.08
C ALA A 69 -5.37 0.30 1.04
N TYR A 70 -5.41 0.71 2.31
CA TYR A 70 -6.09 -0.02 3.37
C TYR A 70 -7.60 0.06 3.22
N ASP A 71 -8.30 -0.82 3.94
CA ASP A 71 -9.75 -0.92 3.89
C ASP A 71 -10.42 0.38 4.37
N GLU A 72 -11.60 0.64 3.82
CA GLU A 72 -12.44 1.77 4.21
C GLU A 72 -12.74 1.71 5.73
N GLY A 73 -12.94 2.86 6.35
CA GLY A 73 -13.35 2.99 7.75
C GLY A 73 -12.24 3.33 8.73
N LEU A 74 -10.99 3.37 8.27
CA LEU A 74 -9.87 3.78 9.12
C LEU A 74 -9.79 5.31 9.20
N GLU A 75 -9.39 5.81 10.35
CA GLU A 75 -9.14 7.25 10.54
C GLU A 75 -7.96 7.71 9.68
N GLU A 76 -8.07 8.91 9.12
CA GLU A 76 -6.99 9.46 8.29
C GLU A 76 -5.68 9.57 9.10
N GLU A 77 -5.76 9.96 10.37
CA GLU A 77 -4.61 10.06 11.25
C GLU A 77 -3.89 8.70 11.39
N HIS A 78 -4.65 7.61 11.47
CA HIS A 78 -4.07 6.26 11.51
C HIS A 78 -3.24 5.98 10.26
N LEU A 79 -3.78 6.31 9.08
CA LEU A 79 -3.08 6.11 7.81
C LEU A 79 -1.80 6.95 7.73
N VAL A 80 -1.86 8.19 8.18
CA VAL A 80 -0.68 9.07 8.23
C VAL A 80 0.39 8.46 9.14
N ASN A 81 0.01 7.97 10.31
CA ASN A 81 0.95 7.37 11.25
C ASN A 81 1.58 6.10 10.70
N GLU A 82 0.82 5.27 9.99
CA GLU A 82 1.37 4.09 9.34
C GLU A 82 2.35 4.47 8.23
N CYS A 83 2.04 5.49 7.45
CA CYS A 83 2.96 6.00 6.43
C CYS A 83 4.28 6.47 7.02
N LYS A 84 4.24 7.15 8.17
CA LYS A 84 5.45 7.65 8.83
C LYS A 84 6.44 6.56 9.21
N LYS A 85 5.96 5.35 9.49
CA LYS A 85 6.82 4.19 9.76
C LYS A 85 7.67 3.79 8.56
N LEU A 86 7.23 4.16 7.36
CA LEU A 86 7.84 3.74 6.10
C LEU A 86 8.74 4.80 5.48
N ILE A 87 8.80 5.98 6.07
CA ILE A 87 9.67 7.07 5.58
C ILE A 87 11.12 6.68 5.80
N VAL A 88 11.91 6.83 4.73
CA VAL A 88 13.35 6.54 4.76
C VAL A 88 14.10 7.85 4.71
N ASN A 89 14.87 8.11 5.78
CA ASN A 89 15.76 9.26 5.85
C ASN A 89 17.10 8.91 5.21
N ASN A 90 17.13 8.93 3.89
CA ASN A 90 18.34 8.67 3.14
C ASN A 90 18.58 9.83 2.17
N PRO A 91 19.74 10.49 2.21
CA PRO A 91 20.00 11.65 1.33
C PRO A 91 20.04 11.30 -0.15
N ILE A 92 20.26 10.03 -0.50
CA ILE A 92 20.36 9.57 -1.88
C ILE A 92 19.01 9.06 -2.38
N LEU A 93 18.33 8.25 -1.56
CA LEU A 93 17.04 7.67 -1.90
C LEU A 93 15.94 8.34 -1.09
N LYS A 94 15.07 9.07 -1.77
CA LYS A 94 13.88 9.67 -1.15
C LYS A 94 12.66 8.88 -1.56
N THR A 95 12.17 8.04 -0.65
CA THR A 95 10.93 7.30 -0.87
C THR A 95 9.74 8.21 -0.61
N LYS A 96 8.84 8.33 -1.57
CA LYS A 96 7.54 9.01 -1.38
C LYS A 96 6.58 8.00 -0.75
N VAL A 97 5.96 8.37 0.36
CA VAL A 97 4.99 7.53 1.05
C VAL A 97 3.67 8.27 1.14
N GLY A 98 2.60 7.60 0.72
CA GLY A 98 1.28 8.18 0.75
C GLY A 98 0.21 7.13 1.01
N TYR A 99 -1.03 7.58 0.99
CA TYR A 99 -2.19 6.72 1.22
C TYR A 99 -3.34 7.15 0.32
N ILE A 100 -4.19 6.19 -0.04
CA ILE A 100 -5.41 6.51 -0.77
C ILE A 100 -6.42 7.07 0.21
N TRP A 101 -6.92 8.27 -0.08
CA TRP A 101 -8.02 8.89 0.65
C TRP A 101 -9.17 9.11 -0.32
N ASP A 102 -10.20 8.30 -0.17
CA ASP A 102 -11.32 8.21 -1.11
C ASP A 102 -12.31 9.37 -0.93
N GLU A 103 -11.91 10.57 -1.35
CA GLU A 103 -12.73 11.77 -1.22
C GLU A 103 -14.03 11.69 -2.02
N ALA A 104 -14.02 10.94 -3.12
CA ALA A 104 -15.18 10.78 -3.98
C ALA A 104 -16.11 9.66 -3.52
N SER A 105 -15.80 8.98 -2.42
CA SER A 105 -16.58 7.87 -1.87
C SER A 105 -16.86 6.78 -2.92
N LEU A 106 -15.80 6.41 -3.66
CA LEU A 106 -15.88 5.30 -4.62
C LEU A 106 -16.18 4.00 -3.91
N VAL A 107 -15.57 3.80 -2.73
CA VAL A 107 -15.81 2.65 -1.87
C VAL A 107 -16.99 2.96 -0.96
N PRO A 108 -18.01 2.09 -0.90
CA PRO A 108 -19.18 2.35 -0.06
C PRO A 108 -18.82 2.50 1.42
N GLU A 109 -19.39 3.53 2.05
CA GLU A 109 -19.20 3.79 3.48
C GLU A 109 -19.69 2.59 4.31
N GLY A 110 -18.88 2.17 5.28
CA GLY A 110 -19.19 1.04 6.16
C GLY A 110 -18.94 -0.34 5.55
N SER A 111 -18.52 -0.40 4.29
CA SER A 111 -18.28 -1.68 3.59
C SER A 111 -17.02 -2.41 4.03
N LYS A 112 -16.04 -1.66 4.56
CA LYS A 112 -14.70 -2.15 4.85
C LYS A 112 -13.99 -2.77 3.63
N MET A 113 -14.38 -2.32 2.44
CA MET A 113 -13.73 -2.71 1.19
C MET A 113 -12.54 -1.79 0.92
N ASN A 114 -11.66 -2.22 0.04
CA ASN A 114 -10.57 -1.38 -0.46
C ASN A 114 -10.79 -1.08 -1.95
N ILE A 115 -9.94 -0.23 -2.51
CA ILE A 115 -10.11 0.23 -3.90
C ILE A 115 -10.00 -0.92 -4.92
N ALA A 116 -9.22 -1.96 -4.62
CA ALA A 116 -9.08 -3.10 -5.53
C ALA A 116 -10.36 -3.93 -5.63
N ASP A 117 -11.20 -3.94 -4.58
CA ASP A 117 -12.48 -4.63 -4.59
C ASP A 117 -13.45 -4.08 -5.65
N LEU A 118 -13.24 -2.85 -6.08
CA LEU A 118 -14.08 -2.19 -7.08
C LEU A 118 -13.62 -2.46 -8.53
N GLY A 119 -12.55 -3.21 -8.72
CA GLY A 119 -12.04 -3.57 -10.01
C GLY A 119 -10.88 -2.73 -10.51
N ARG A 120 -10.36 -3.09 -11.69
CA ARG A 120 -9.15 -2.49 -12.25
C ARG A 120 -9.27 -0.97 -12.45
N ASP A 121 -10.37 -0.50 -13.01
CA ASP A 121 -10.52 0.92 -13.37
C ASP A 121 -10.58 1.79 -12.11
N ALA A 122 -11.32 1.39 -11.10
CA ALA A 122 -11.39 2.09 -9.82
C ALA A 122 -10.03 2.07 -9.11
N TYR A 123 -9.32 0.95 -9.17
CA TYR A 123 -7.98 0.82 -8.62
C TYR A 123 -7.03 1.83 -9.28
N LYS A 124 -7.01 1.91 -10.60
CA LYS A 124 -6.18 2.87 -11.34
C LYS A 124 -6.56 4.31 -11.02
N GLU A 125 -7.86 4.60 -10.95
CA GLU A 125 -8.34 5.93 -10.60
C GLU A 125 -7.89 6.34 -9.20
N GLY A 126 -8.01 5.45 -8.23
CA GLY A 126 -7.58 5.70 -6.86
C GLY A 126 -6.09 6.04 -6.76
N LEU A 127 -5.26 5.29 -7.47
CA LEU A 127 -3.82 5.51 -7.50
C LEU A 127 -3.43 6.82 -8.20
N THR A 128 -4.25 7.30 -9.12
CA THR A 128 -3.96 8.49 -9.91
C THR A 128 -4.49 9.75 -9.25
N LYS A 129 -5.71 9.71 -8.71
CA LYS A 129 -6.45 10.91 -8.29
C LYS A 129 -6.54 11.10 -6.78
N TYR A 130 -6.47 10.02 -6.00
CA TYR A 130 -6.82 10.06 -4.58
C TYR A 130 -5.68 9.74 -3.63
N VAL A 131 -4.45 9.86 -4.06
CA VAL A 131 -3.30 9.65 -3.19
C VAL A 131 -2.93 10.95 -2.50
N LYS A 132 -2.80 10.89 -1.18
CA LYS A 132 -2.23 11.97 -0.38
C LYS A 132 -0.83 11.57 0.07
N TRP A 133 0.14 12.40 -0.24
CA TRP A 133 1.53 12.13 0.12
C TRP A 133 1.86 12.70 1.49
N VAL A 134 2.51 11.89 2.33
CA VAL A 134 2.92 12.31 3.67
C VAL A 134 4.27 13.01 3.56
N LYS A 135 4.37 14.19 4.15
CA LYS A 135 5.64 14.93 4.25
C LYS A 135 6.38 14.52 5.50
N GLU A 136 7.71 14.52 5.41
CA GLU A 136 8.58 14.27 6.55
C GLU A 136 8.38 15.27 7.67
#